data_d6fd9e8b721d095eafa3ec74ecb81b11
#
_entry.id   d6fd9e8b721d095eafa3ec74ecb81b11
#
_cell.length_a   1.000
_cell.length_b   1.000
_cell.length_c   1.000
_cell.angle_alpha   90.00
_cell.angle_beta   90.00
_cell.angle_gamma   90.00
#
_symmetry.space_group_name_H-M   'P 1'
#
loop_
_entity.id
_entity.type
_entity.pdbx_description
1 polymer ?
#
loop_
_entity_poly.entity_id
_entity_poly.type
_entity_poly.pdbx_seq_one_letter_code
_entity_poly.pdbx_strand_id
1 'polypeptide(L)'
;INPLMIYSRHLGIKPKTAKLMWEYERDHSVEKSIAAEDPRALDVFHAVQEVKRKCLEDDVLHPSAIYQFFKAIKSEDKVLILDETEQNKVAEFHFLRQAKDPYMCLSDYVRTQKEGMDSLALFVTSAGHKVRDAFLEYKNKGEFLKSHIVQALALESAEGYAEYLHSFLRSAWGFADSPQMTMMEKFQAKYQGKRFSFGYPACPRLEDQEILFKLLKPSDIGVTL
;
A
#
# COMPACT_ATOMS: atom_id res chain seq x y z
N ILE A 1 -5.62 2.18 -7.79
CA ILE A 1 -6.22 0.89 -7.37
C ILE A 1 -5.93 -0.14 -8.46
N ASN A 2 -5.54 -1.36 -8.06
CA ASN A 2 -5.33 -2.47 -8.96
C ASN A 2 -6.63 -3.32 -9.07
N PRO A 3 -7.38 -3.27 -10.20
CA PRO A 3 -8.64 -3.99 -10.33
C PRO A 3 -8.49 -5.51 -10.21
N LEU A 4 -7.36 -6.06 -10.67
CA LEU A 4 -7.11 -7.50 -10.56
C LEU A 4 -7.00 -7.95 -9.10
N MET A 5 -6.45 -7.11 -8.23
CA MET A 5 -6.38 -7.39 -6.79
C MET A 5 -7.78 -7.36 -6.16
N ILE A 6 -8.60 -6.35 -6.50
CA ILE A 6 -9.99 -6.27 -6.03
C ILE A 6 -10.73 -7.56 -6.36
N TYR A 7 -10.83 -7.91 -7.66
CA TYR A 7 -11.65 -9.04 -8.09
C TYR A 7 -11.06 -10.39 -7.68
N SER A 8 -9.74 -10.58 -7.86
CA SER A 8 -9.12 -11.89 -7.66
C SER A 8 -8.78 -12.15 -6.20
N ARG A 9 -8.02 -11.26 -5.55
CA ARG A 9 -7.52 -11.51 -4.19
C ARG A 9 -8.59 -11.27 -3.13
N HIS A 10 -9.31 -10.15 -3.23
CA HIS A 10 -10.29 -9.78 -2.21
C HIS A 10 -11.65 -10.45 -2.41
N LEU A 11 -12.13 -10.56 -3.64
CA LEU A 11 -13.47 -11.09 -3.93
C LEU A 11 -13.47 -12.53 -4.43
N GLY A 12 -12.30 -13.18 -4.52
CA GLY A 12 -12.17 -14.61 -4.83
C GLY A 12 -12.54 -15.00 -6.26
N ILE A 13 -12.60 -14.05 -7.19
CA ILE A 13 -12.84 -14.30 -8.60
C ILE A 13 -11.58 -14.91 -9.23
N LYS A 14 -11.74 -15.94 -10.07
CA LYS A 14 -10.60 -16.56 -10.76
C LYS A 14 -9.82 -15.52 -11.58
N PRO A 15 -8.47 -15.59 -11.63
CA PRO A 15 -7.65 -14.58 -12.32
C PRO A 15 -8.02 -14.37 -13.79
N LYS A 16 -8.43 -15.41 -14.51
CA LYS A 16 -8.89 -15.32 -15.89
C LYS A 16 -10.16 -14.45 -16.01
N THR A 17 -11.15 -14.73 -15.16
CA THR A 17 -12.41 -13.97 -15.11
C THR A 17 -12.17 -12.53 -14.64
N ALA A 18 -11.31 -12.33 -13.65
CA ALA A 18 -10.94 -10.99 -13.16
C ALA A 18 -10.32 -10.11 -14.25
N LYS A 19 -9.52 -10.68 -15.16
CA LYS A 19 -8.99 -9.96 -16.33
C LYS A 19 -10.11 -9.53 -17.28
N LEU A 20 -11.06 -10.41 -17.57
CA LEU A 20 -12.23 -10.09 -18.41
C LEU A 20 -13.08 -8.98 -17.73
N MET A 21 -13.30 -9.04 -16.42
CA MET A 21 -14.01 -8.00 -15.68
C MET A 21 -13.30 -6.64 -15.75
N TRP A 22 -11.97 -6.62 -15.70
CA TRP A 22 -11.21 -5.38 -15.91
C TRP A 22 -11.31 -4.87 -17.35
N GLU A 23 -11.31 -5.77 -18.33
CA GLU A 23 -11.52 -5.42 -19.74
C GLU A 23 -12.93 -4.87 -19.98
N TYR A 24 -13.94 -5.43 -19.30
CA TYR A 24 -15.34 -5.03 -19.37
C TYR A 24 -15.58 -3.57 -18.99
N GLU A 25 -14.74 -2.96 -18.15
CA GLU A 25 -14.82 -1.52 -17.85
C GLU A 25 -14.65 -0.64 -19.10
N ARG A 26 -14.05 -1.15 -20.15
CA ARG A 26 -13.74 -0.43 -21.40
C ARG A 26 -14.43 -1.01 -22.62
N ASP A 27 -14.67 -2.30 -22.62
CA ASP A 27 -15.25 -3.05 -23.74
C ASP A 27 -16.31 -4.03 -23.24
N HIS A 28 -17.58 -3.65 -23.40
CA HIS A 28 -18.72 -4.47 -22.99
C HIS A 28 -18.94 -5.73 -23.85
N SER A 29 -18.22 -5.91 -24.95
CA SER A 29 -18.34 -7.09 -25.83
C SER A 29 -17.92 -8.38 -25.12
N VAL A 30 -17.09 -8.30 -24.06
CA VAL A 30 -16.61 -9.45 -23.28
C VAL A 30 -17.62 -9.99 -22.25
N GLU A 31 -18.81 -9.39 -22.12
CA GLU A 31 -19.84 -9.75 -21.14
C GLU A 31 -20.21 -11.25 -21.20
N LYS A 32 -20.48 -11.77 -22.40
CA LYS A 32 -20.79 -13.20 -22.60
C LYS A 32 -19.65 -14.12 -22.17
N SER A 33 -18.41 -13.68 -22.36
CA SER A 33 -17.23 -14.43 -21.94
C SER A 33 -17.11 -14.48 -20.41
N ILE A 34 -17.44 -13.39 -19.72
CA ILE A 34 -17.48 -13.35 -18.26
C ILE A 34 -18.57 -14.30 -17.74
N ALA A 35 -19.78 -14.20 -18.25
CA ALA A 35 -20.92 -15.04 -17.85
C ALA A 35 -20.67 -16.54 -18.09
N ALA A 36 -19.94 -16.88 -19.15
CA ALA A 36 -19.55 -18.26 -19.45
C ALA A 36 -18.50 -18.82 -18.47
N GLU A 37 -17.60 -17.99 -17.95
CA GLU A 37 -16.56 -18.40 -16.99
C GLU A 37 -17.10 -18.47 -15.54
N ASP A 38 -17.90 -17.47 -15.13
CA ASP A 38 -18.56 -17.41 -13.83
C ASP A 38 -19.84 -16.56 -13.94
N PRO A 39 -21.03 -17.19 -13.87
CA PRO A 39 -22.31 -16.47 -13.98
C PRO A 39 -22.51 -15.36 -12.93
N ARG A 40 -21.84 -15.46 -11.75
CA ARG A 40 -21.96 -14.47 -10.66
C ARG A 40 -20.98 -13.31 -10.82
N ALA A 41 -20.00 -13.39 -11.73
CA ALA A 41 -18.96 -12.38 -11.86
C ALA A 41 -19.51 -11.01 -12.27
N LEU A 42 -20.55 -10.96 -13.08
CA LEU A 42 -21.19 -9.71 -13.49
C LEU A 42 -21.92 -9.03 -12.32
N ASP A 43 -22.60 -9.81 -11.47
CA ASP A 43 -23.26 -9.27 -10.27
C ASP A 43 -22.22 -8.67 -9.31
N VAL A 44 -21.09 -9.37 -9.14
CA VAL A 44 -19.97 -8.87 -8.34
C VAL A 44 -19.37 -7.60 -8.99
N PHE A 45 -19.20 -7.57 -10.31
CA PHE A 45 -18.73 -6.37 -11.02
C PHE A 45 -19.64 -5.18 -10.75
N HIS A 46 -20.96 -5.32 -10.96
CA HIS A 46 -21.92 -4.25 -10.75
C HIS A 46 -21.97 -3.78 -9.29
N ALA A 47 -21.88 -4.70 -8.33
CA ALA A 47 -21.77 -4.37 -6.92
C ALA A 47 -20.51 -3.56 -6.60
N VAL A 48 -19.36 -3.91 -7.20
CA VAL A 48 -18.11 -3.13 -7.05
C VAL A 48 -18.26 -1.73 -7.63
N GLN A 49 -18.83 -1.59 -8.84
CA GLN A 49 -19.02 -0.28 -9.47
C GLN A 49 -19.99 0.60 -8.67
N GLU A 50 -21.09 0.02 -8.16
CA GLU A 50 -22.06 0.73 -7.29
C GLU A 50 -21.38 1.26 -6.02
N VAL A 51 -20.68 0.38 -5.29
CA VAL A 51 -20.01 0.75 -4.04
C VAL A 51 -18.89 1.77 -4.30
N LYS A 52 -18.09 1.58 -5.36
CA LYS A 52 -17.04 2.51 -5.77
C LYS A 52 -17.59 3.91 -6.03
N ARG A 53 -18.69 4.00 -6.81
CA ARG A 53 -19.36 5.27 -7.09
C ARG A 53 -19.85 5.94 -5.80
N LYS A 54 -20.53 5.18 -4.95
CA LYS A 54 -21.04 5.69 -3.66
C LYS A 54 -19.92 6.15 -2.74
N CYS A 55 -18.83 5.39 -2.64
CA CYS A 55 -17.66 5.80 -1.85
C CYS A 55 -17.05 7.12 -2.32
N LEU A 56 -17.11 7.41 -3.63
CA LEU A 56 -16.62 8.68 -4.19
C LEU A 56 -17.61 9.82 -3.94
N GLU A 57 -18.92 9.59 -4.14
CA GLU A 57 -19.97 10.59 -3.91
C GLU A 57 -20.05 11.03 -2.43
N ASP A 58 -19.91 10.09 -1.51
CA ASP A 58 -20.00 10.32 -0.06
C ASP A 58 -18.63 10.71 0.58
N ASP A 59 -17.58 10.85 -0.23
CA ASP A 59 -16.21 11.13 0.21
C ASP A 59 -15.72 10.14 1.28
N VAL A 60 -16.03 8.86 1.08
CA VAL A 60 -15.58 7.76 1.97
C VAL A 60 -14.10 7.46 1.76
N LEU A 61 -13.68 7.41 0.49
CA LEU A 61 -12.29 7.19 0.09
C LEU A 61 -11.61 8.54 -0.11
N HIS A 62 -10.96 9.01 0.94
CA HIS A 62 -10.17 10.24 0.95
C HIS A 62 -8.72 9.93 1.39
N PRO A 63 -7.89 9.38 0.48
CA PRO A 63 -6.54 8.97 0.82
C PRO A 63 -5.69 10.14 1.30
N SER A 64 -4.98 9.92 2.38
CA SER A 64 -4.05 10.88 2.97
C SER A 64 -2.76 10.18 3.39
N ALA A 65 -1.70 10.96 3.57
CA ALA A 65 -0.42 10.44 4.03
C ALA A 65 0.31 11.46 4.90
N ILE A 66 1.12 10.94 5.82
CA ILE A 66 2.18 11.68 6.49
C ILE A 66 3.51 10.98 6.20
N TYR A 67 4.55 11.75 5.92
CA TYR A 67 5.89 11.22 5.66
C TYR A 67 6.96 12.17 6.18
N GLN A 68 8.14 11.60 6.44
CA GLN A 68 9.33 12.38 6.81
C GLN A 68 10.59 11.64 6.36
N PHE A 69 11.59 12.40 5.91
CA PHE A 69 12.94 11.89 5.70
C PHE A 69 13.72 11.96 7.01
N PHE A 70 14.47 10.91 7.27
CA PHE A 70 15.32 10.79 8.45
C PHE A 70 16.75 10.47 8.02
N LYS A 71 17.71 10.95 8.79
CA LYS A 71 19.09 10.47 8.74
C LYS A 71 19.14 9.07 9.34
N ALA A 72 19.87 8.18 8.71
CA ALA A 72 19.94 6.80 9.10
C ALA A 72 21.33 6.19 8.88
N ILE A 73 21.69 5.25 9.76
CA ILE A 73 22.87 4.40 9.57
C ILE A 73 22.54 2.96 9.91
N LYS A 74 23.20 2.04 9.23
CA LYS A 74 23.17 0.62 9.54
C LYS A 74 24.07 0.29 10.72
N SER A 75 23.58 -0.53 11.64
CA SER A 75 24.35 -1.18 12.69
C SER A 75 23.93 -2.64 12.78
N GLU A 76 24.70 -3.56 12.19
CA GLU A 76 24.34 -4.97 12.05
C GLU A 76 22.99 -5.14 11.32
N ASP A 77 22.02 -5.85 11.93
CA ASP A 77 20.67 -6.03 11.41
C ASP A 77 19.69 -4.93 11.85
N LYS A 78 20.22 -3.79 12.35
CA LYS A 78 19.47 -2.64 12.79
C LYS A 78 19.64 -1.45 11.83
N VAL A 79 18.61 -0.63 11.79
CA VAL A 79 18.66 0.72 11.23
C VAL A 79 18.46 1.72 12.36
N LEU A 80 19.47 2.52 12.61
CA LEU A 80 19.42 3.59 13.60
C LEU A 80 18.92 4.86 12.93
N ILE A 81 17.90 5.46 13.51
CA ILE A 81 17.34 6.74 13.08
C ILE A 81 17.98 7.83 13.93
N LEU A 82 18.52 8.82 13.27
CA LEU A 82 19.21 9.94 13.92
C LEU A 82 18.41 11.23 13.79
N ASP A 83 18.71 12.16 14.70
CA ASP A 83 18.21 13.52 14.60
C ASP A 83 18.85 14.32 13.45
N GLU A 84 18.38 15.53 13.23
CA GLU A 84 18.91 16.42 12.18
C GLU A 84 20.38 16.79 12.40
N THR A 85 20.87 16.73 13.63
CA THR A 85 22.28 17.00 13.96
C THR A 85 23.19 15.83 13.67
N GLU A 86 22.63 14.65 13.33
CA GLU A 86 23.36 13.40 13.09
C GLU A 86 24.12 12.85 14.33
N GLN A 87 23.86 13.41 15.50
CA GLN A 87 24.59 13.09 16.73
C GLN A 87 23.81 12.15 17.67
N ASN A 88 22.49 12.28 17.68
CA ASN A 88 21.68 11.55 18.63
C ASN A 88 20.79 10.52 17.93
N LYS A 89 20.80 9.28 18.46
CA LYS A 89 19.83 8.25 18.06
C LYS A 89 18.47 8.60 18.65
N VAL A 90 17.45 8.76 17.79
CA VAL A 90 16.06 9.02 18.19
C VAL A 90 15.19 7.78 18.17
N ALA A 91 15.55 6.79 17.33
CA ALA A 91 14.87 5.50 17.26
C ALA A 91 15.78 4.42 16.68
N GLU A 92 15.36 3.15 16.76
CA GLU A 92 15.99 2.06 16.04
C GLU A 92 14.94 1.04 15.58
N PHE A 93 15.15 0.47 14.40
CA PHE A 93 14.42 -0.68 13.90
C PHE A 93 15.36 -1.88 13.83
N HIS A 94 14.92 -3.02 14.35
CA HIS A 94 15.65 -4.28 14.26
C HIS A 94 14.95 -5.21 13.27
N PHE A 95 15.55 -5.41 12.11
CA PHE A 95 15.01 -6.26 11.07
C PHE A 95 15.58 -7.67 11.16
N LEU A 96 14.71 -8.67 10.96
CA LEU A 96 15.14 -10.06 10.95
C LEU A 96 15.80 -10.39 9.60
N ARG A 97 17.01 -10.95 9.66
CA ARG A 97 17.68 -11.47 8.47
C ARG A 97 16.98 -12.72 7.98
N GLN A 98 16.73 -12.82 6.69
CA GLN A 98 16.11 -14.01 6.09
C GLN A 98 17.01 -15.24 6.26
N ALA A 99 16.37 -16.39 6.54
CA ALA A 99 17.08 -17.66 6.75
C ALA A 99 17.50 -18.35 5.44
N LYS A 100 17.08 -17.83 4.28
CA LYS A 100 17.39 -18.40 2.96
C LYS A 100 18.34 -17.47 2.19
N ASP A 101 19.21 -18.08 1.38
CA ASP A 101 20.05 -17.35 0.43
C ASP A 101 19.21 -16.39 -0.43
N PRO A 102 19.61 -15.12 -0.61
CA PRO A 102 20.88 -14.47 -0.21
C PRO A 102 20.88 -13.82 1.19
N TYR A 103 20.13 -14.33 2.16
CA TYR A 103 20.10 -13.88 3.57
C TYR A 103 19.85 -12.38 3.73
N MET A 104 18.93 -11.84 2.96
CA MET A 104 18.65 -10.39 2.93
C MET A 104 18.10 -9.87 4.25
N CYS A 105 18.47 -8.64 4.60
CA CYS A 105 17.90 -7.87 5.69
C CYS A 105 17.63 -6.45 5.21
N LEU A 106 16.58 -5.79 5.72
CA LEU A 106 16.29 -4.41 5.32
C LEU A 106 17.40 -3.43 5.69
N SER A 107 18.18 -3.72 6.74
CA SER A 107 19.35 -2.93 7.08
C SER A 107 20.41 -2.90 5.98
N ASP A 108 20.44 -3.88 5.07
CA ASP A 108 21.43 -3.97 3.99
C ASP A 108 21.22 -2.87 2.90
N TYR A 109 20.06 -2.21 2.91
CA TYR A 109 19.77 -1.05 2.03
C TYR A 109 20.25 0.28 2.60
N VAL A 110 20.82 0.31 3.80
CA VAL A 110 21.27 1.51 4.50
C VAL A 110 22.79 1.44 4.71
N ARG A 111 23.48 2.53 4.50
CA ARG A 111 24.94 2.63 4.67
C ARG A 111 25.36 2.47 6.11
N THR A 112 26.54 1.88 6.31
CA THR A 112 27.21 1.88 7.61
C THR A 112 27.81 3.25 7.90
N GLN A 113 28.09 3.56 9.15
CA GLN A 113 28.76 4.81 9.54
C GLN A 113 30.09 5.05 8.81
N LYS A 114 30.83 3.99 8.46
CA LYS A 114 32.09 4.09 7.71
C LYS A 114 31.89 4.48 6.25
N GLU A 115 30.75 4.13 5.66
CA GLU A 115 30.38 4.46 4.28
C GLU A 115 29.73 5.83 4.17
N GLY A 116 29.44 6.46 5.31
CA GLY A 116 28.83 7.79 5.41
C GLY A 116 27.36 7.73 5.81
N MET A 117 26.80 8.90 6.10
CA MET A 117 25.40 9.05 6.47
C MET A 117 24.48 8.70 5.29
N ASP A 118 23.40 8.00 5.61
CA ASP A 118 22.33 7.71 4.67
C ASP A 118 21.03 8.39 5.09
N SER A 119 20.00 8.23 4.29
CA SER A 119 18.66 8.74 4.58
C SER A 119 17.62 7.69 4.20
N LEU A 120 16.52 7.67 4.94
CA LEU A 120 15.34 6.89 4.58
C LEU A 120 14.08 7.74 4.76
N ALA A 121 13.03 7.40 4.03
CA ALA A 121 11.71 7.97 4.21
C ALA A 121 10.84 7.00 5.00
N LEU A 122 10.25 7.49 6.07
CA LEU A 122 9.17 6.79 6.78
C LEU A 122 7.84 7.44 6.39
N PHE A 123 6.77 6.66 6.27
CA PHE A 123 5.46 7.20 5.96
C PHE A 123 4.32 6.30 6.45
N VAL A 124 3.16 6.91 6.63
CA VAL A 124 1.88 6.24 6.89
C VAL A 124 0.86 6.74 5.88
N THR A 125 0.07 5.84 5.31
CA THR A 125 -1.05 6.18 4.42
C THR A 125 -2.37 5.73 5.02
N SER A 126 -3.43 6.47 4.72
CA SER A 126 -4.81 6.17 5.09
C SER A 126 -5.69 6.18 3.86
N ALA A 127 -6.71 5.33 3.82
CA ALA A 127 -7.75 5.37 2.78
C ALA A 127 -8.86 6.39 3.08
N GLY A 128 -8.92 6.90 4.32
CA GLY A 128 -9.91 7.85 4.79
C GLY A 128 -10.58 7.43 6.10
N HIS A 129 -11.00 8.40 6.88
CA HIS A 129 -11.57 8.18 8.22
C HIS A 129 -13.02 7.64 8.21
N LYS A 130 -13.76 7.84 7.11
CA LYS A 130 -15.16 7.38 6.97
C LYS A 130 -15.30 5.89 6.59
N VAL A 131 -14.21 5.23 6.23
CA VAL A 131 -14.22 3.83 5.75
C VAL A 131 -14.90 2.89 6.75
N ARG A 132 -14.57 3.04 8.04
CA ARG A 132 -15.13 2.19 9.10
C ARG A 132 -16.65 2.30 9.16
N ASP A 133 -17.17 3.50 9.18
CA ASP A 133 -18.61 3.75 9.27
C ASP A 133 -19.33 3.24 8.03
N ALA A 134 -18.78 3.43 6.85
CA ALA A 134 -19.34 2.97 5.60
C ALA A 134 -19.47 1.43 5.54
N PHE A 135 -18.42 0.67 5.89
CA PHE A 135 -18.54 -0.79 5.88
C PHE A 135 -19.45 -1.32 7.00
N LEU A 136 -19.49 -0.66 8.16
CA LEU A 136 -20.42 -1.03 9.24
C LEU A 136 -21.88 -0.76 8.86
N GLU A 137 -22.17 0.33 8.15
CA GLU A 137 -23.51 0.61 7.64
C GLU A 137 -24.03 -0.52 6.75
N TYR A 138 -23.25 -0.96 5.75
CA TYR A 138 -23.61 -2.10 4.91
C TYR A 138 -23.75 -3.40 5.71
N LYS A 139 -22.83 -3.65 6.64
CA LYS A 139 -22.88 -4.82 7.51
C LYS A 139 -24.17 -4.87 8.33
N ASN A 140 -24.57 -3.75 8.93
CA ASN A 140 -25.77 -3.65 9.76
C ASN A 140 -27.07 -3.82 8.94
N LYS A 141 -27.04 -3.49 7.64
CA LYS A 141 -28.13 -3.73 6.68
C LYS A 141 -28.17 -5.18 6.15
N GLY A 142 -27.22 -6.05 6.53
CA GLY A 142 -27.09 -7.40 6.01
C GLY A 142 -26.44 -7.47 4.61
N GLU A 143 -25.95 -6.38 4.08
CA GLU A 143 -25.32 -6.29 2.75
C GLU A 143 -23.82 -6.66 2.85
N PHE A 144 -23.53 -7.89 3.24
CA PHE A 144 -22.16 -8.34 3.57
C PHE A 144 -21.18 -8.22 2.40
N LEU A 145 -21.63 -8.49 1.16
CA LEU A 145 -20.78 -8.32 -0.02
C LEU A 145 -20.36 -6.87 -0.18
N LYS A 146 -21.28 -5.91 -0.08
CA LYS A 146 -20.95 -4.48 -0.20
C LYS A 146 -20.05 -4.00 0.93
N SER A 147 -20.30 -4.46 2.16
CA SER A 147 -19.41 -4.22 3.30
C SER A 147 -17.97 -4.69 3.02
N HIS A 148 -17.82 -5.90 2.47
CA HIS A 148 -16.50 -6.43 2.10
C HIS A 148 -15.85 -5.65 0.95
N ILE A 149 -16.64 -5.22 -0.04
CA ILE A 149 -16.16 -4.39 -1.15
C ILE A 149 -15.62 -3.05 -0.64
N VAL A 150 -16.28 -2.39 0.31
CA VAL A 150 -15.75 -1.13 0.92
C VAL A 150 -14.37 -1.36 1.52
N GLN A 151 -14.20 -2.44 2.28
CA GLN A 151 -12.91 -2.79 2.89
C GLN A 151 -11.84 -3.09 1.84
N ALA A 152 -12.18 -3.85 0.80
CA ALA A 152 -11.27 -4.14 -0.32
C ALA A 152 -10.84 -2.87 -1.07
N LEU A 153 -11.79 -1.98 -1.37
CA LEU A 153 -11.52 -0.69 -2.00
C LEU A 153 -10.61 0.18 -1.12
N ALA A 154 -10.83 0.20 0.19
CA ALA A 154 -10.01 0.96 1.12
C ALA A 154 -8.57 0.45 1.17
N LEU A 155 -8.37 -0.87 1.28
CA LEU A 155 -7.04 -1.49 1.26
C LEU A 155 -6.29 -1.16 -0.03
N GLU A 156 -6.92 -1.38 -1.18
CA GLU A 156 -6.29 -1.11 -2.48
C GLU A 156 -6.09 0.40 -2.74
N SER A 157 -6.92 1.27 -2.14
CA SER A 157 -6.71 2.73 -2.20
C SER A 157 -5.51 3.15 -1.38
N ALA A 158 -5.33 2.62 -0.16
CA ALA A 158 -4.17 2.89 0.67
C ALA A 158 -2.87 2.39 0.01
N GLU A 159 -2.87 1.18 -0.56
CA GLU A 159 -1.74 0.63 -1.30
C GLU A 159 -1.42 1.44 -2.56
N GLY A 160 -2.43 1.80 -3.35
CA GLY A 160 -2.25 2.64 -4.54
C GLY A 160 -1.73 4.03 -4.20
N TYR A 161 -2.18 4.60 -3.08
CA TYR A 161 -1.70 5.89 -2.62
C TYR A 161 -0.28 5.80 -2.06
N ALA A 162 0.08 4.71 -1.39
CA ALA A 162 1.45 4.44 -0.96
C ALA A 162 2.42 4.34 -2.16
N GLU A 163 1.98 3.73 -3.28
CA GLU A 163 2.77 3.66 -4.50
C GLU A 163 2.92 5.04 -5.17
N TYR A 164 1.85 5.83 -5.19
CA TYR A 164 1.90 7.22 -5.66
C TYR A 164 2.85 8.07 -4.82
N LEU A 165 2.74 7.99 -3.48
CA LEU A 165 3.63 8.68 -2.55
C LEU A 165 5.08 8.24 -2.74
N HIS A 166 5.33 6.95 -2.91
CA HIS A 166 6.69 6.44 -3.16
C HIS A 166 7.28 7.01 -4.45
N SER A 167 6.47 7.13 -5.53
CA SER A 167 6.92 7.80 -6.76
C SER A 167 7.26 9.28 -6.52
N PHE A 168 6.44 9.99 -5.74
CA PHE A 168 6.69 11.37 -5.33
C PHE A 168 7.99 11.49 -4.52
N LEU A 169 8.20 10.60 -3.53
CA LEU A 169 9.40 10.58 -2.70
C LEU A 169 10.67 10.33 -3.53
N ARG A 170 10.63 9.40 -4.51
CA ARG A 170 11.76 9.19 -5.43
C ARG A 170 12.09 10.44 -6.23
N SER A 171 11.06 11.14 -6.70
CA SER A 171 11.24 12.41 -7.41
C SER A 171 11.85 13.49 -6.51
N ALA A 172 11.33 13.64 -5.29
CA ALA A 172 11.86 14.58 -4.30
C ALA A 172 13.32 14.27 -3.91
N TRP A 173 13.70 12.99 -3.95
CA TRP A 173 15.06 12.53 -3.65
C TRP A 173 16.02 12.69 -4.82
N GLY A 174 15.54 13.04 -6.01
CA GLY A 174 16.37 13.32 -7.19
C GLY A 174 16.56 12.15 -8.16
N PHE A 175 15.79 11.04 -8.02
CA PHE A 175 15.78 9.89 -8.95
C PHE A 175 14.37 9.52 -9.37
N ALA A 176 13.69 10.48 -10.00
CA ALA A 176 12.34 10.33 -10.52
C ALA A 176 12.24 9.14 -11.51
N ASP A 177 11.04 8.53 -11.57
CA ASP A 177 10.75 7.50 -12.56
C ASP A 177 10.89 8.06 -13.98
N SER A 178 11.31 7.21 -14.92
CA SER A 178 11.32 7.57 -16.34
C SER A 178 9.91 7.98 -16.81
N PRO A 179 9.76 9.08 -17.55
CA PRO A 179 8.46 9.46 -18.15
C PRO A 179 7.89 8.39 -19.10
N GLN A 180 8.74 7.50 -19.63
CA GLN A 180 8.35 6.41 -20.52
C GLN A 180 7.93 5.14 -19.75
N MET A 181 8.09 5.12 -18.41
CA MET A 181 7.75 3.96 -17.60
C MET A 181 6.25 3.66 -17.66
N THR A 182 5.92 2.47 -18.13
CA THR A 182 4.55 1.99 -18.25
C THR A 182 3.94 1.65 -16.87
N MET A 183 2.61 1.64 -16.81
CA MET A 183 1.91 1.21 -15.58
C MET A 183 2.25 -0.23 -15.19
N MET A 184 2.47 -1.11 -16.16
CA MET A 184 2.88 -2.50 -15.91
C MET A 184 4.27 -2.57 -15.28
N GLU A 185 5.20 -1.75 -15.72
CA GLU A 185 6.54 -1.67 -15.12
C GLU A 185 6.50 -1.11 -13.70
N LYS A 186 5.61 -0.16 -13.41
CA LYS A 186 5.34 0.32 -12.05
C LYS A 186 4.80 -0.79 -11.17
N PHE A 187 3.83 -1.58 -11.63
CA PHE A 187 3.32 -2.74 -10.90
C PHE A 187 4.39 -3.82 -10.65
N GLN A 188 5.39 -3.91 -11.51
CA GLN A 188 6.53 -4.82 -11.36
C GLN A 188 7.68 -4.21 -10.56
N ALA A 189 7.51 -3.01 -10.00
CA ALA A 189 8.51 -2.27 -9.24
C ALA A 189 9.87 -2.14 -9.99
N LYS A 190 9.83 -1.87 -11.31
CA LYS A 190 11.02 -1.71 -12.17
C LYS A 190 11.67 -0.32 -12.04
N TYR A 191 11.30 0.44 -11.06
CA TYR A 191 11.91 1.72 -10.71
C TYR A 191 13.08 1.54 -9.73
N GLN A 192 13.90 2.57 -9.59
CA GLN A 192 14.95 2.62 -8.56
C GLN A 192 14.32 2.86 -7.17
N GLY A 193 14.92 2.30 -6.13
CA GLY A 193 14.43 2.40 -4.76
C GLY A 193 13.47 1.25 -4.39
N LYS A 194 13.27 1.07 -3.11
CA LYS A 194 12.41 0.00 -2.55
C LYS A 194 11.50 0.56 -1.47
N ARG A 195 10.30 0.01 -1.39
CA ARG A 195 9.31 0.28 -0.36
C ARG A 195 8.95 -1.03 0.34
N PHE A 196 8.88 -1.00 1.65
CA PHE A 196 8.50 -2.14 2.48
C PHE A 196 7.41 -1.71 3.45
N SER A 197 6.48 -2.60 3.73
CA SER A 197 5.39 -2.35 4.68
C SER A 197 5.53 -3.31 5.87
N PHE A 198 5.32 -2.80 7.09
CA PHE A 198 5.29 -3.62 8.29
C PHE A 198 4.18 -4.67 8.21
N GLY A 199 4.44 -5.89 8.75
CA GLY A 199 3.57 -7.04 8.65
C GLY A 199 3.83 -7.94 7.43
N TYR A 200 4.72 -7.54 6.51
CA TYR A 200 5.19 -8.36 5.40
C TYR A 200 6.48 -9.12 5.76
N PRO A 201 6.86 -10.17 5.01
CA PRO A 201 7.98 -11.05 5.38
C PRO A 201 9.33 -10.36 5.60
N ALA A 202 9.57 -9.21 4.97
CA ALA A 202 10.82 -8.45 5.15
C ALA A 202 10.87 -7.67 6.48
N CYS A 203 9.72 -7.30 7.04
CA CYS A 203 9.56 -6.62 8.33
C CYS A 203 8.28 -7.12 9.03
N PRO A 204 8.27 -8.36 9.53
CA PRO A 204 7.06 -9.04 10.00
C PRO A 204 6.53 -8.52 11.34
N ARG A 205 7.34 -7.81 12.11
CA ARG A 205 6.98 -7.32 13.43
C ARG A 205 6.04 -6.11 13.32
N LEU A 206 4.79 -6.26 13.73
CA LEU A 206 3.82 -5.17 13.75
C LEU A 206 4.09 -4.18 14.89
N GLU A 207 4.75 -4.60 15.95
CA GLU A 207 5.15 -3.76 17.09
C GLU A 207 6.07 -2.61 16.67
N ASP A 208 6.83 -2.78 15.60
CA ASP A 208 7.69 -1.73 15.05
C ASP A 208 6.88 -0.52 14.52
N GLN A 209 5.57 -0.69 14.30
CA GLN A 209 4.67 0.42 13.97
C GLN A 209 4.55 1.42 15.14
N GLU A 210 4.73 1.01 16.39
CA GLU A 210 4.75 1.94 17.52
C GLU A 210 5.89 2.96 17.40
N ILE A 211 7.05 2.51 16.91
CA ILE A 211 8.21 3.39 16.66
C ILE A 211 7.88 4.37 15.53
N LEU A 212 7.30 3.85 14.43
CA LEU A 212 6.88 4.65 13.29
C LEU A 212 5.87 5.72 13.72
N PHE A 213 4.88 5.36 14.54
CA PHE A 213 3.84 6.28 15.02
C PHE A 213 4.38 7.36 15.97
N LYS A 214 5.35 7.02 16.81
CA LYS A 214 6.05 8.01 17.67
C LYS A 214 6.82 9.04 16.84
N LEU A 215 7.43 8.61 15.74
CA LEU A 215 8.22 9.49 14.85
C LEU A 215 7.33 10.39 13.99
N LEU A 216 6.27 9.84 13.38
CA LEU A 216 5.46 10.54 12.37
C LEU A 216 4.20 11.22 12.92
N LYS A 217 3.70 10.80 14.09
CA LYS A 217 2.45 11.29 14.71
C LYS A 217 1.25 11.26 13.75
N PRO A 218 0.89 10.09 13.20
CA PRO A 218 -0.13 9.99 12.16
C PRO A 218 -1.57 10.29 12.63
N SER A 219 -1.77 10.59 13.91
CA SER A 219 -3.00 11.19 14.44
C SER A 219 -3.43 12.44 13.67
N ASP A 220 -2.48 13.18 13.10
CA ASP A 220 -2.73 14.39 12.31
C ASP A 220 -3.51 14.10 11.00
N ILE A 221 -3.48 12.86 10.55
CA ILE A 221 -4.28 12.35 9.41
C ILE A 221 -5.35 11.35 9.86
N GLY A 222 -5.72 11.34 11.15
CA GLY A 222 -6.77 10.50 11.70
C GLY A 222 -6.43 9.01 11.84
N VAL A 223 -5.13 8.66 11.84
CA VAL A 223 -4.67 7.26 11.99
C VAL A 223 -4.12 7.04 13.40
N THR A 224 -4.62 6.02 14.09
CA THR A 224 -4.17 5.59 15.42
C THR A 224 -3.88 4.09 15.39
N LEU A 225 -2.98 3.63 16.30
CA LEU A 225 -2.77 2.20 16.60
C LEU A 225 -3.82 1.71 17.58
#